data_c6e92a91bffe38343efb3abf4b6c8a01
#
_entry.id   c6e92a91bffe38343efb3abf4b6c8a01
#
_cell.length_a   1.000
_cell.length_b   1.000
_cell.length_c   1.000
_cell.angle_alpha   90.00
_cell.angle_beta   90.00
_cell.angle_gamma   90.00
#
_symmetry.space_group_name_H-M   'P 1'
#
loop_
_entity.id
_entity.type
_entity.pdbx_description
1 polymer ?
#
loop_
_entity_poly.entity_id
_entity_poly.type
_entity_poly.pdbx_seq_one_letter_code
_entity_poly.pdbx_strand_id
1 'polypeptide(L)'
;GQYEYIPLLKLILRNIRLGVYDKGILDKYSKTEIKKFNTWIRRDRDLKFTYAGLRQICDKYLVQDRSSGQIYETPQDMYMMIAATLFADYPNKTRMSYVKKYYDAISQHKINIPTPVMAGVRTPIRQFASCVLVDSDDTLPSIFSSDMAIGLYVARRAGIGINAGRIRGINSKIRGGEVQH
;
A
#
# COMPACT_ATOMS: atom_id res chain seq x y z
N GLY A 1 -25.09 8.46 -9.04
CA GLY A 1 -25.00 9.65 -8.22
C GLY A 1 -23.78 10.46 -8.60
N GLN A 2 -23.92 11.76 -8.70
CA GLN A 2 -22.77 12.65 -8.91
C GLN A 2 -21.87 12.57 -7.67
N TYR A 3 -20.61 12.20 -7.87
CA TYR A 3 -19.61 12.26 -6.82
C TYR A 3 -19.23 13.73 -6.59
N GLU A 4 -19.53 14.27 -5.43
CA GLU A 4 -19.14 15.62 -5.06
C GLU A 4 -17.66 15.64 -4.69
N TYR A 5 -16.84 16.31 -5.48
CA TYR A 5 -15.41 16.48 -5.19
C TYR A 5 -15.22 17.43 -4.01
N ILE A 6 -14.68 16.90 -2.92
CA ILE A 6 -14.32 17.73 -1.76
C ILE A 6 -12.86 18.19 -1.85
N PRO A 7 -12.53 19.42 -1.39
CA PRO A 7 -11.16 19.89 -1.36
C PRO A 7 -10.24 18.97 -0.57
N LEU A 8 -9.01 18.74 -1.04
CA LEU A 8 -8.06 17.78 -0.49
C LEU A 8 -7.85 17.94 1.02
N LEU A 9 -7.75 19.17 1.52
CA LEU A 9 -7.59 19.41 2.97
C LEU A 9 -8.80 18.88 3.79
N LYS A 10 -10.02 19.10 3.30
CA LYS A 10 -11.24 18.58 3.95
C LYS A 10 -11.27 17.05 3.89
N LEU A 11 -10.87 16.47 2.76
CA LEU A 11 -10.75 15.02 2.57
C LEU A 11 -9.75 14.41 3.55
N ILE A 12 -8.56 14.99 3.70
CA ILE A 12 -7.53 14.53 4.64
C ILE A 12 -8.07 14.57 6.07
N LEU A 13 -8.64 15.70 6.50
CA LEU A 13 -9.17 15.85 7.86
C LEU A 13 -10.29 14.84 8.17
N ARG A 14 -11.20 14.63 7.21
CA ARG A 14 -12.26 13.60 7.32
C ARG A 14 -11.66 12.21 7.47
N ASN A 15 -10.73 11.85 6.58
CA ASN A 15 -10.16 10.50 6.51
C ASN A 15 -9.25 10.19 7.71
N ILE A 16 -8.59 11.19 8.29
CA ILE A 16 -7.87 11.06 9.57
C ILE A 16 -8.86 10.77 10.71
N ARG A 17 -9.99 11.51 10.75
CA ARG A 17 -11.04 11.29 11.79
C ARG A 17 -11.65 9.90 11.68
N LEU A 18 -11.79 9.37 10.48
CA LEU A 18 -12.27 8.00 10.21
C LEU A 18 -11.19 6.93 10.47
N GLY A 19 -9.96 7.31 10.81
CA GLY A 19 -8.86 6.38 11.05
C GLY A 19 -8.30 5.70 9.79
N VAL A 20 -8.69 6.16 8.59
CA VAL A 20 -8.24 5.56 7.32
C VAL A 20 -7.03 6.28 6.71
N TYR A 21 -6.71 7.51 7.14
CA TYR A 21 -5.47 8.21 6.80
C TYR A 21 -4.58 8.38 8.03
N ASP A 22 -3.27 8.36 7.82
CA ASP A 22 -2.28 8.70 8.83
C ASP A 22 -2.28 10.21 9.11
N LYS A 23 -2.34 10.57 10.40
CA LYS A 23 -2.32 11.97 10.84
C LYS A 23 -0.99 12.67 10.59
N GLY A 24 0.12 11.94 10.49
CA GLY A 24 1.46 12.47 10.31
C GLY A 24 1.63 13.36 9.08
N ILE A 25 0.75 13.27 8.08
CA ILE A 25 0.77 14.17 6.92
C ILE A 25 0.59 15.65 7.31
N LEU A 26 -0.20 15.93 8.39
CA LEU A 26 -0.44 17.29 8.88
C LEU A 26 0.75 17.88 9.63
N ASP A 27 1.65 17.02 10.13
CA ASP A 27 2.91 17.45 10.78
C ASP A 27 3.99 17.79 9.74
N LYS A 28 3.87 17.22 8.54
CA LYS A 28 4.86 17.38 7.46
C LYS A 28 4.55 18.55 6.52
N TYR A 29 3.28 18.82 6.26
CA TYR A 29 2.86 19.86 5.31
C TYR A 29 1.96 20.89 5.95
N SER A 30 2.21 22.17 5.62
CA SER A 30 1.32 23.27 5.96
C SER A 30 -0.01 23.18 5.20
N LYS A 31 -1.04 23.83 5.73
CA LYS A 31 -2.34 23.94 5.05
C LYS A 31 -2.22 24.58 3.66
N THR A 32 -1.27 25.50 3.49
CA THR A 32 -1.00 26.18 2.20
C THR A 32 -0.43 25.18 1.19
N GLU A 33 0.52 24.33 1.58
CA GLU A 33 1.08 23.29 0.71
C GLU A 33 0.00 22.28 0.30
N ILE A 34 -0.84 21.83 1.24
CA ILE A 34 -1.95 20.91 0.93
C ILE A 34 -2.96 21.55 -0.05
N LYS A 35 -3.28 22.83 0.12
CA LYS A 35 -4.11 23.58 -0.85
C LYS A 35 -3.44 23.64 -2.22
N LYS A 36 -2.10 23.76 -2.27
CA LYS A 36 -1.34 23.72 -3.53
C LYS A 36 -1.44 22.36 -4.20
N PHE A 37 -1.33 21.25 -3.46
CA PHE A 37 -1.56 19.90 -3.99
C PHE A 37 -2.95 19.79 -4.63
N ASN A 38 -3.98 20.32 -3.99
CA ASN A 38 -5.34 20.30 -4.53
C ASN A 38 -5.44 20.95 -5.92
N THR A 39 -4.65 22.01 -6.19
CA THR A 39 -4.62 22.66 -7.51
C THR A 39 -3.95 21.82 -8.61
N TRP A 40 -3.15 20.83 -8.24
CA TRP A 40 -2.46 19.95 -9.17
C TRP A 40 -3.25 18.70 -9.52
N ILE A 41 -4.28 18.36 -8.74
CA ILE A 41 -5.11 17.19 -8.98
C ILE A 41 -5.90 17.34 -10.29
N ARG A 42 -5.73 16.38 -11.20
CA ARG A 42 -6.34 16.34 -12.53
C ARG A 42 -7.43 15.26 -12.56
N ARG A 43 -8.64 15.65 -12.20
CA ARG A 43 -9.82 14.75 -12.12
C ARG A 43 -10.17 14.09 -13.45
N ASP A 44 -9.88 14.77 -14.57
CA ASP A 44 -10.06 14.24 -15.91
C ASP A 44 -9.26 12.96 -16.19
N ARG A 45 -8.17 12.72 -15.45
CA ARG A 45 -7.37 11.49 -15.58
C ARG A 45 -8.11 10.24 -15.11
N ASP A 46 -9.11 10.36 -14.23
CA ASP A 46 -9.93 9.23 -13.80
C ASP A 46 -10.78 8.66 -14.94
N LEU A 47 -11.09 9.46 -15.97
CA LEU A 47 -11.83 9.02 -17.15
C LEU A 47 -10.99 8.15 -18.12
N LYS A 48 -9.68 8.05 -17.90
CA LYS A 48 -8.77 7.25 -18.73
C LYS A 48 -8.67 5.78 -18.31
N PHE A 49 -9.23 5.42 -17.16
CA PHE A 49 -9.25 4.03 -16.73
C PHE A 49 -10.16 3.19 -17.61
N THR A 50 -9.73 1.96 -17.91
CA THR A 50 -10.66 0.93 -18.36
C THR A 50 -11.60 0.56 -17.21
N TYR A 51 -12.77 0.00 -17.53
CA TYR A 51 -13.71 -0.45 -16.50
C TYR A 51 -13.07 -1.42 -15.51
N ALA A 52 -12.36 -2.44 -16.03
CA ALA A 52 -11.67 -3.42 -15.18
C ALA A 52 -10.59 -2.78 -14.29
N GLY A 53 -9.80 -1.85 -14.84
CA GLY A 53 -8.78 -1.12 -14.07
C GLY A 53 -9.40 -0.25 -12.96
N LEU A 54 -10.48 0.47 -13.26
CA LEU A 54 -11.17 1.27 -12.26
C LEU A 54 -11.78 0.39 -11.16
N ARG A 55 -12.42 -0.73 -11.52
CA ARG A 55 -12.95 -1.70 -10.55
C ARG A 55 -11.85 -2.21 -9.62
N GLN A 56 -10.70 -2.61 -10.17
CA GLN A 56 -9.57 -3.06 -9.37
C GLN A 56 -9.07 -2.00 -8.39
N ILE A 57 -8.99 -0.74 -8.83
CA ILE A 57 -8.58 0.38 -7.95
C ILE A 57 -9.60 0.60 -6.84
N CYS A 58 -10.88 0.67 -7.18
CA CYS A 58 -11.95 0.85 -6.19
C CYS A 58 -12.00 -0.28 -5.18
N ASP A 59 -11.96 -1.52 -5.63
CA ASP A 59 -12.16 -2.68 -4.77
C ASP A 59 -10.92 -3.01 -3.92
N LYS A 60 -9.71 -2.70 -4.41
CA LYS A 60 -8.46 -3.16 -3.80
C LYS A 60 -7.65 -2.06 -3.11
N TYR A 61 -7.63 -0.85 -3.66
CA TYR A 61 -6.66 0.17 -3.26
C TYR A 61 -7.23 1.38 -2.57
N LEU A 62 -8.41 1.88 -2.98
CA LEU A 62 -9.01 3.05 -2.35
C LEU A 62 -9.37 2.76 -0.89
N VAL A 63 -9.14 3.75 -0.02
CA VAL A 63 -9.59 3.65 1.37
C VAL A 63 -11.10 3.66 1.42
N GLN A 64 -11.66 2.71 2.17
CA GLN A 64 -13.09 2.47 2.22
C GLN A 64 -13.49 1.78 3.53
N ASP A 65 -14.75 1.90 3.88
CA ASP A 65 -15.39 1.00 4.85
C ASP A 65 -15.76 -0.31 4.14
N ARG A 66 -15.13 -1.40 4.55
CA ARG A 66 -15.35 -2.72 3.96
C ARG A 66 -16.73 -3.31 4.27
N SER A 67 -17.36 -2.87 5.35
CA SER A 67 -18.68 -3.38 5.76
C SER A 67 -19.81 -2.76 4.91
N SER A 68 -19.71 -1.48 4.62
CA SER A 68 -20.70 -0.73 3.83
C SER A 68 -20.34 -0.57 2.36
N GLY A 69 -19.08 -0.80 1.99
CA GLY A 69 -18.55 -0.50 0.65
C GLY A 69 -18.36 0.99 0.36
N GLN A 70 -18.50 1.85 1.39
CA GLN A 70 -18.33 3.30 1.23
C GLN A 70 -16.88 3.65 0.95
N ILE A 71 -16.60 4.22 -0.23
CA ILE A 71 -15.27 4.71 -0.63
C ILE A 71 -15.10 6.15 -0.15
N TYR A 72 -13.89 6.47 0.36
CA TYR A 72 -13.58 7.76 0.98
C TYR A 72 -12.59 8.62 0.20
N GLU A 73 -12.16 8.21 -0.98
CA GLU A 73 -11.26 8.97 -1.85
C GLU A 73 -11.46 8.59 -3.32
N THR A 74 -11.01 9.44 -4.24
CA THR A 74 -10.94 9.09 -5.66
C THR A 74 -9.55 8.55 -6.02
N PRO A 75 -9.35 7.92 -7.19
CA PRO A 75 -8.02 7.52 -7.64
C PRO A 75 -7.01 8.67 -7.66
N GLN A 76 -7.43 9.87 -8.09
CA GLN A 76 -6.54 11.03 -8.14
C GLN A 76 -6.18 11.54 -6.75
N ASP A 77 -7.10 11.48 -5.77
CA ASP A 77 -6.78 11.79 -4.37
C ASP A 77 -5.77 10.79 -3.81
N MET A 78 -5.96 9.49 -4.08
CA MET A 78 -5.02 8.43 -3.72
C MET A 78 -3.62 8.70 -4.26
N TYR A 79 -3.49 8.98 -5.55
CA TYR A 79 -2.19 9.25 -6.18
C TYR A 79 -1.51 10.48 -5.61
N MET A 80 -2.24 11.56 -5.38
CA MET A 80 -1.69 12.77 -4.75
C MET A 80 -1.21 12.49 -3.33
N MET A 81 -1.99 11.75 -2.54
CA MET A 81 -1.63 11.42 -1.16
C MET A 81 -0.43 10.47 -1.08
N ILE A 82 -0.31 9.52 -2.01
CA ILE A 82 0.88 8.68 -2.12
C ILE A 82 2.11 9.54 -2.41
N ALA A 83 2.03 10.40 -3.42
CA ALA A 83 3.14 11.28 -3.77
C ALA A 83 3.54 12.19 -2.59
N ALA A 84 2.58 12.83 -1.94
CA ALA A 84 2.83 13.70 -0.80
C ALA A 84 3.49 12.93 0.37
N THR A 85 3.03 11.71 0.66
CA THR A 85 3.58 10.91 1.76
C THR A 85 4.99 10.42 1.48
N LEU A 86 5.29 9.97 0.26
CA LEU A 86 6.62 9.46 -0.09
C LEU A 86 7.72 10.53 -0.04
N PHE A 87 7.38 11.79 -0.35
CA PHE A 87 8.35 12.89 -0.35
C PHE A 87 8.25 13.81 0.87
N ALA A 88 7.49 13.42 1.90
CA ALA A 88 7.25 14.24 3.08
C ALA A 88 8.53 14.63 3.84
N ASP A 89 9.54 13.76 3.84
CA ASP A 89 10.82 13.97 4.54
C ASP A 89 11.91 14.59 3.66
N TYR A 90 11.59 14.92 2.41
CA TYR A 90 12.53 15.63 1.53
C TYR A 90 12.64 17.10 1.94
N PRO A 91 13.78 17.76 1.60
CA PRO A 91 13.98 19.17 1.94
C PRO A 91 12.85 20.06 1.40
N ASN A 92 12.37 20.99 2.22
CA ASN A 92 11.22 21.86 1.91
C ASN A 92 11.35 22.59 0.55
N LYS A 93 12.57 22.96 0.16
CA LYS A 93 12.84 23.65 -1.12
C LYS A 93 12.55 22.77 -2.36
N THR A 94 12.66 21.46 -2.24
CA THR A 94 12.58 20.53 -3.38
C THR A 94 11.38 19.60 -3.34
N ARG A 95 10.86 19.27 -2.15
CA ARG A 95 9.79 18.26 -1.97
C ARG A 95 8.55 18.53 -2.80
N MET A 96 8.12 19.80 -2.91
CA MET A 96 6.95 20.18 -3.70
C MET A 96 7.09 19.81 -5.18
N SER A 97 8.30 20.04 -5.74
CA SER A 97 8.62 19.66 -7.12
C SER A 97 8.57 18.14 -7.31
N TYR A 98 9.14 17.37 -6.37
CA TYR A 98 9.10 15.90 -6.41
C TYR A 98 7.69 15.37 -6.29
N VAL A 99 6.89 15.88 -5.36
CA VAL A 99 5.47 15.50 -5.22
C VAL A 99 4.72 15.69 -6.53
N LYS A 100 4.87 16.86 -7.17
CA LYS A 100 4.20 17.14 -8.45
C LYS A 100 4.65 16.20 -9.56
N LYS A 101 5.96 16.01 -9.73
CA LYS A 101 6.52 15.12 -10.76
C LYS A 101 6.07 13.68 -10.57
N TYR A 102 6.09 13.19 -9.33
CA TYR A 102 5.68 11.82 -9.02
C TYR A 102 4.19 11.63 -9.22
N TYR A 103 3.35 12.56 -8.73
CA TYR A 103 1.92 12.56 -9.00
C TYR A 103 1.62 12.50 -10.51
N ASP A 104 2.28 13.35 -11.30
CA ASP A 104 2.09 13.35 -12.74
C ASP A 104 2.50 12.02 -13.40
N ALA A 105 3.57 11.39 -12.92
CA ALA A 105 4.03 10.12 -13.46
C ALA A 105 3.07 8.96 -13.15
N ILE A 106 2.62 8.84 -11.90
CA ILE A 106 1.71 7.73 -11.51
C ILE A 106 0.30 7.93 -12.05
N SER A 107 -0.22 9.15 -12.02
CA SER A 107 -1.59 9.44 -12.47
C SER A 107 -1.76 9.41 -13.99
N GLN A 108 -0.65 9.43 -14.74
CA GLN A 108 -0.61 9.21 -16.19
C GLN A 108 -0.20 7.77 -16.56
N HIS A 109 -0.10 6.87 -15.59
CA HIS A 109 0.31 5.48 -15.76
C HIS A 109 1.69 5.29 -16.43
N LYS A 110 2.61 6.26 -16.24
CA LYS A 110 3.99 6.16 -16.74
C LYS A 110 4.86 5.24 -15.88
N ILE A 111 4.47 5.04 -14.63
CA ILE A 111 5.10 4.13 -13.67
C ILE A 111 4.03 3.34 -12.93
N ASN A 112 4.36 2.10 -12.58
CA ASN A 112 3.55 1.25 -11.71
C ASN A 112 4.08 1.31 -10.28
N ILE A 113 3.16 1.16 -9.33
CA ILE A 113 3.47 1.14 -7.91
C ILE A 113 3.06 -0.22 -7.34
N PRO A 114 3.88 -0.84 -6.48
CA PRO A 114 3.52 -2.13 -5.88
C PRO A 114 2.29 -2.02 -4.98
N THR A 115 1.51 -3.11 -4.94
CA THR A 115 0.24 -3.21 -4.21
C THR A 115 0.28 -2.67 -2.78
N PRO A 116 1.28 -3.01 -1.92
CA PRO A 116 1.31 -2.49 -0.54
C PRO A 116 1.49 -0.97 -0.46
N VAL A 117 2.22 -0.37 -1.40
CA VAL A 117 2.41 1.08 -1.48
C VAL A 117 1.10 1.76 -1.89
N MET A 118 0.43 1.26 -2.94
CA MET A 118 -0.87 1.80 -3.37
C MET A 118 -1.94 1.68 -2.30
N ALA A 119 -2.00 0.55 -1.60
CA ALA A 119 -3.01 0.31 -0.57
C ALA A 119 -2.71 1.02 0.75
N GLY A 120 -1.41 1.21 1.11
CA GLY A 120 -1.01 1.49 2.49
C GLY A 120 -0.35 2.83 2.76
N VAL A 121 0.41 3.42 1.81
CA VAL A 121 1.36 4.51 2.13
C VAL A 121 0.74 5.71 2.86
N ARG A 122 -0.47 6.12 2.52
CA ARG A 122 -1.19 7.25 3.16
C ARG A 122 -2.00 6.84 4.40
N THR A 123 -2.00 5.56 4.74
CA THR A 123 -2.79 4.97 5.83
C THR A 123 -1.90 4.67 7.04
N PRO A 124 -2.45 4.24 8.20
CA PRO A 124 -1.65 3.79 9.34
C PRO A 124 -0.82 2.51 9.10
N ILE A 125 -0.99 1.82 7.97
CA ILE A 125 -0.21 0.60 7.63
C ILE A 125 1.26 0.96 7.43
N ARG A 126 2.17 0.08 7.91
CA ARG A 126 3.63 0.28 7.84
C ARG A 126 4.38 -0.88 7.15
N GLN A 127 3.67 -1.80 6.51
CA GLN A 127 4.26 -2.89 5.73
C GLN A 127 4.08 -2.59 4.23
N PHE A 128 5.19 -2.44 3.50
CA PHE A 128 5.20 -2.03 2.08
C PHE A 128 5.94 -3.01 1.17
N ALA A 129 6.46 -4.12 1.69
CA ALA A 129 7.05 -5.16 0.87
C ALA A 129 5.96 -5.92 0.11
N SER A 130 6.08 -6.00 -1.23
CA SER A 130 5.12 -6.72 -2.07
C SER A 130 5.41 -8.21 -2.14
N CYS A 131 6.69 -8.61 -1.99
CA CYS A 131 7.15 -9.98 -2.03
C CYS A 131 8.15 -10.23 -0.92
N VAL A 132 8.01 -11.37 -0.24
CA VAL A 132 8.89 -11.79 0.85
C VAL A 132 9.30 -13.23 0.60
N LEU A 133 10.60 -13.52 0.77
CA LEU A 133 11.13 -14.87 0.74
C LEU A 133 11.37 -15.33 2.17
N VAL A 134 10.88 -16.52 2.49
CA VAL A 134 11.04 -17.16 3.80
C VAL A 134 11.87 -18.42 3.65
N ASP A 135 12.98 -18.48 4.38
CA ASP A 135 13.83 -19.65 4.49
C ASP A 135 13.41 -20.46 5.73
N SER A 136 13.30 -21.78 5.58
CA SER A 136 12.99 -22.68 6.68
C SER A 136 14.12 -23.72 6.85
N ASP A 137 14.67 -23.79 8.05
CA ASP A 137 15.63 -24.83 8.42
C ASP A 137 14.90 -26.11 8.84
N ASP A 138 15.65 -27.22 8.86
CA ASP A 138 15.15 -28.56 9.17
C ASP A 138 14.94 -28.80 10.67
N THR A 139 14.20 -27.89 11.31
CA THR A 139 13.80 -27.99 12.72
C THR A 139 12.36 -27.58 12.90
N LEU A 140 11.64 -28.20 13.85
CA LEU A 140 10.25 -27.81 14.14
C LEU A 140 10.11 -26.33 14.51
N PRO A 141 10.96 -25.74 15.37
CA PRO A 141 10.87 -24.32 15.66
C PRO A 141 10.98 -23.44 14.41
N SER A 142 11.91 -23.76 13.47
CA SER A 142 12.08 -23.03 12.24
C SER A 142 10.86 -23.17 11.32
N ILE A 143 10.32 -24.39 11.17
CA ILE A 143 9.14 -24.66 10.35
C ILE A 143 7.94 -23.87 10.87
N PHE A 144 7.65 -23.91 12.17
CA PHE A 144 6.52 -23.16 12.76
C PHE A 144 6.73 -21.66 12.73
N SER A 145 7.97 -21.18 12.93
CA SER A 145 8.27 -19.75 12.79
C SER A 145 8.05 -19.25 11.35
N SER A 146 8.42 -20.09 10.36
CA SER A 146 8.19 -19.78 8.93
C SER A 146 6.70 -19.73 8.62
N ASP A 147 5.91 -20.68 9.11
CA ASP A 147 4.46 -20.71 8.92
C ASP A 147 3.79 -19.47 9.52
N MET A 148 4.15 -19.10 10.76
CA MET A 148 3.65 -17.89 11.39
C MET A 148 4.03 -16.62 10.60
N ALA A 149 5.27 -16.51 10.14
CA ALA A 149 5.72 -15.38 9.33
C ALA A 149 4.93 -15.27 8.03
N ILE A 150 4.69 -16.38 7.34
CA ILE A 150 3.88 -16.45 6.11
C ILE A 150 2.48 -15.90 6.38
N GLY A 151 1.80 -16.39 7.42
CA GLY A 151 0.46 -15.92 7.77
C GLY A 151 0.40 -14.42 8.03
N LEU A 152 1.36 -13.88 8.77
CA LEU A 152 1.43 -12.45 9.11
C LEU A 152 1.69 -11.56 7.87
N TYR A 153 2.56 -11.98 6.95
CA TYR A 153 2.84 -11.21 5.73
C TYR A 153 1.69 -11.28 4.74
N VAL A 154 1.07 -12.46 4.55
CA VAL A 154 -0.09 -12.63 3.66
C VAL A 154 -1.27 -11.79 4.15
N ALA A 155 -1.53 -11.76 5.45
CA ALA A 155 -2.57 -10.91 6.05
C ALA A 155 -2.35 -9.41 5.75
N ARG A 156 -1.10 -9.00 5.47
CA ARG A 156 -0.72 -7.64 5.08
C ARG A 156 -0.49 -7.46 3.59
N ARG A 157 -1.03 -8.37 2.76
CA ARG A 157 -1.02 -8.30 1.28
C ARG A 157 0.33 -8.49 0.61
N ALA A 158 1.29 -9.17 1.25
CA ALA A 158 2.53 -9.59 0.61
C ALA A 158 2.35 -10.94 -0.10
N GLY A 159 3.00 -11.10 -1.24
CA GLY A 159 3.24 -12.40 -1.86
C GLY A 159 4.39 -13.11 -1.17
N ILE A 160 4.34 -14.44 -1.05
CA ILE A 160 5.35 -15.22 -0.33
C ILE A 160 5.96 -16.27 -1.25
N GLY A 161 7.29 -16.36 -1.23
CA GLY A 161 8.04 -17.51 -1.69
C GLY A 161 8.64 -18.23 -0.48
N ILE A 162 8.59 -19.56 -0.49
CA ILE A 162 9.14 -20.41 0.59
C ILE A 162 10.29 -21.25 0.02
N ASN A 163 11.45 -21.22 0.68
CA ASN A 163 12.50 -22.15 0.42
C ASN A 163 12.44 -23.30 1.43
N ALA A 164 11.96 -24.46 0.98
CA ALA A 164 11.92 -25.70 1.77
C ALA A 164 13.11 -26.64 1.46
N GLY A 165 14.08 -26.21 0.66
CA GLY A 165 15.17 -27.05 0.21
C GLY A 165 16.14 -27.52 1.29
N ARG A 166 16.07 -26.93 2.49
CA ARG A 166 16.85 -27.35 3.65
C ARG A 166 16.17 -28.43 4.50
N ILE A 167 14.87 -28.65 4.31
CA ILE A 167 14.12 -29.65 5.07
C ILE A 167 14.49 -31.03 4.53
N ARG A 168 14.78 -31.94 5.43
CA ARG A 168 15.16 -33.32 5.08
C ARG A 168 14.08 -34.03 4.27
N GLY A 169 14.50 -34.84 3.31
CA GLY A 169 13.61 -35.65 2.51
C GLY A 169 13.22 -37.00 3.16
N ILE A 170 12.34 -37.72 2.50
CA ILE A 170 12.02 -39.11 2.82
C ILE A 170 13.31 -39.95 2.83
N ASN A 171 13.40 -40.94 3.70
CA ASN A 171 14.52 -41.81 3.95
C ASN A 171 15.75 -41.13 4.62
N SER A 172 15.66 -39.87 5.00
CA SER A 172 16.68 -39.20 5.81
C SER A 172 16.71 -39.80 7.23
N LYS A 173 17.91 -39.96 7.80
CA LYS A 173 18.07 -40.48 9.17
C LYS A 173 17.56 -39.50 10.20
N ILE A 174 16.72 -39.99 11.14
CA ILE A 174 16.17 -39.22 12.26
C ILE A 174 15.98 -40.11 13.48
N ARG A 175 16.45 -39.68 14.66
CA ARG A 175 16.22 -40.36 15.96
C ARG A 175 16.48 -41.88 15.95
N GLY A 176 17.50 -42.33 15.24
CA GLY A 176 17.84 -43.76 15.12
C GLY A 176 16.99 -44.58 14.13
N GLY A 177 16.11 -43.89 13.40
CA GLY A 177 15.29 -44.43 12.30
C GLY A 177 15.42 -43.59 11.02
N GLU A 178 14.39 -43.68 10.17
CA GLU A 178 14.31 -42.93 8.90
C GLU A 178 12.95 -42.23 8.79
N VAL A 179 12.92 -41.11 8.04
CA VAL A 179 11.68 -40.37 7.71
C VAL A 179 10.89 -41.20 6.71
N GLN A 180 9.65 -41.54 7.07
CA GLN A 180 8.77 -42.38 6.22
C GLN A 180 7.71 -41.56 5.45
N HIS A 181 7.40 -40.33 5.92
CA HIS A 181 6.36 -39.47 5.31
C HIS A 181 6.82 -38.02 5.26
#